data_bbc8cba57ecfafee5fd0cc6a6b82bd4c
#
_entry.id   bbc8cba57ecfafee5fd0cc6a6b82bd4c
#
_cell.length_a   1.000
_cell.length_b   1.000
_cell.length_c   1.000
_cell.angle_alpha   90.00
_cell.angle_beta   90.00
_cell.angle_gamma   90.00
#
_symmetry.space_group_name_H-M   'P 1'
#
loop_
_entity.id
_entity.type
_entity.pdbx_description
1 polymer ?
#
loop_
_entity_poly.entity_id
_entity_poly.type
_entity_poly.pdbx_seq_one_letter_code
_entity_poly.pdbx_strand_id
1 'polypeptide(L)'
;MSGGTANLKKFVMRYRDEYELYYGTDAKNPVIIILDNDSGPNKLLDHLKNKVENCPNDVKSMRRMKYIHVTHNLYIVLTPLSESVRETSMEDLFSPEVLNITLNGKYFNKANDQDTETEYSKHIFSTKVVRDKNRNIDFKGFKPIFDAIEAIIKHYQELSKSRIINKAR
;
A
#
# COMPACT_ATOMS: atom_id res chain seq x y z
N MET A 1 10.44 16.54 -0.40
CA MET A 1 9.19 15.80 -0.09
C MET A 1 9.53 14.75 0.96
N SER A 2 9.16 14.95 2.21
CA SER A 2 9.40 13.98 3.28
C SER A 2 8.24 12.96 3.29
N GLY A 3 8.38 11.90 2.51
CA GLY A 3 7.49 10.76 2.59
C GLY A 3 7.86 9.89 3.79
N GLY A 4 7.47 10.29 4.98
CA GLY A 4 7.67 9.47 6.16
C GLY A 4 6.34 8.99 6.73
N THR A 5 6.32 7.80 7.31
CA THR A 5 5.15 7.16 7.96
C THR A 5 4.45 8.09 8.98
N ALA A 6 5.19 9.04 9.58
CA ALA A 6 4.64 10.03 10.50
C ALA A 6 3.69 11.03 9.82
N ASN A 7 4.03 11.50 8.60
CA ASN A 7 3.18 12.39 7.82
C ASN A 7 1.95 11.67 7.30
N LEU A 8 2.10 10.41 6.90
CA LEU A 8 0.99 9.56 6.50
C LEU A 8 0.02 9.32 7.65
N LYS A 9 0.51 9.04 8.87
CA LYS A 9 -0.36 8.92 10.05
C LYS A 9 -1.17 10.19 10.27
N LYS A 10 -0.54 11.38 10.20
CA LYS A 10 -1.26 12.67 10.34
C LYS A 10 -2.33 12.84 9.25
N PHE A 11 -2.01 12.50 7.99
CA PHE A 11 -2.96 12.53 6.89
C PHE A 11 -4.17 11.63 7.17
N VAL A 12 -3.95 10.35 7.49
CA VAL A 12 -5.00 9.38 7.78
C VAL A 12 -5.89 9.83 8.96
N MET A 13 -5.29 10.39 10.01
CA MET A 13 -6.05 10.88 11.17
C MET A 13 -6.96 12.07 10.86
N ARG A 14 -6.53 12.97 9.96
CA ARG A 14 -7.30 14.16 9.57
C ARG A 14 -8.26 13.91 8.42
N TYR A 15 -8.06 12.81 7.69
CA TYR A 15 -8.80 12.55 6.46
C TYR A 15 -10.33 12.58 6.64
N ARG A 16 -10.83 12.05 7.75
CA ARG A 16 -12.26 12.05 8.07
C ARG A 16 -12.81 13.47 8.13
N ASP A 17 -12.20 14.31 8.96
CA ASP A 17 -12.66 15.67 9.22
C ASP A 17 -12.57 16.53 7.95
N GLU A 18 -11.48 16.40 7.20
CA GLU A 18 -11.29 17.11 5.93
C GLU A 18 -12.26 16.59 4.86
N TYR A 19 -12.52 15.29 4.81
CA TYR A 19 -13.49 14.72 3.88
C TYR A 19 -14.90 15.27 4.13
N GLU A 20 -15.35 15.28 5.37
CA GLU A 20 -16.68 15.80 5.75
C GLU A 20 -16.82 17.30 5.43
N LEU A 21 -15.72 18.06 5.57
CA LEU A 21 -15.70 19.48 5.27
C LEU A 21 -15.77 19.80 3.78
N TYR A 22 -15.03 19.05 2.93
CA TYR A 22 -14.85 19.41 1.52
C TYR A 22 -15.72 18.60 0.54
N TYR A 23 -15.99 17.34 0.85
CA TYR A 23 -16.65 16.41 -0.09
C TYR A 23 -18.01 15.91 0.39
N GLY A 24 -18.32 16.03 1.67
CA GLY A 24 -19.53 15.43 2.22
C GLY A 24 -19.52 13.91 1.96
N THR A 25 -20.59 13.38 1.37
CA THR A 25 -20.73 11.94 1.09
C THR A 25 -20.51 11.57 -0.38
N ASP A 26 -20.05 12.48 -1.21
CA ASP A 26 -20.19 12.37 -2.68
C ASP A 26 -18.89 12.08 -3.45
N ALA A 27 -17.82 11.64 -2.78
CA ALA A 27 -16.63 11.18 -3.48
C ALA A 27 -16.96 9.99 -4.40
N LYS A 28 -16.60 10.12 -5.68
CA LYS A 28 -16.93 9.12 -6.72
C LYS A 28 -16.07 7.87 -6.65
N ASN A 29 -14.85 8.00 -6.13
CA ASN A 29 -13.84 6.94 -6.17
C ASN A 29 -13.22 6.69 -4.80
N PRO A 30 -12.75 5.47 -4.51
CA PRO A 30 -11.95 5.19 -3.33
C PRO A 30 -10.57 5.85 -3.44
N VAL A 31 -10.01 6.23 -2.30
CA VAL A 31 -8.60 6.61 -2.13
C VAL A 31 -7.89 5.42 -1.51
N ILE A 32 -6.86 4.94 -2.16
CA ILE A 32 -6.13 3.73 -1.77
C ILE A 32 -4.68 4.09 -1.46
N ILE A 33 -4.25 3.83 -0.24
CA ILE A 33 -2.87 3.97 0.21
C ILE A 33 -2.23 2.58 0.15
N ILE A 34 -1.15 2.44 -0.61
CA ILE A 34 -0.38 1.19 -0.68
C ILE A 34 0.91 1.41 0.11
N LEU A 35 1.22 0.49 1.02
CA LEU A 35 2.37 0.56 1.92
C LEU A 35 3.17 -0.74 1.89
N ASP A 36 4.47 -0.62 2.13
CA ASP A 36 5.30 -1.76 2.50
C ASP A 36 4.79 -2.40 3.79
N ASN A 37 4.85 -3.71 3.88
CA ASN A 37 4.45 -4.47 5.04
C ASN A 37 5.67 -4.80 5.91
N ASP A 38 6.33 -3.75 6.39
CA ASP A 38 7.48 -3.78 7.29
C ASP A 38 7.13 -3.20 8.67
N SER A 39 8.11 -2.78 9.42
CA SER A 39 7.91 -2.11 10.71
C SER A 39 7.41 -0.65 10.59
N GLY A 40 7.55 -0.02 9.41
CA GLY A 40 7.20 1.38 9.17
C GLY A 40 5.75 1.73 9.50
N PRO A 41 4.74 1.02 8.98
CA PRO A 41 3.34 1.33 9.24
C PRO A 41 2.83 0.92 10.65
N ASN A 42 3.61 0.23 11.49
CA ASN A 42 3.14 -0.28 12.77
C ASN A 42 2.47 0.78 13.67
N LYS A 43 3.04 1.99 13.74
CA LYS A 43 2.45 3.10 14.54
C LYS A 43 1.13 3.60 13.98
N LEU A 44 0.93 3.51 12.67
CA LEU A 44 -0.35 3.83 12.03
C LEU A 44 -1.37 2.73 12.31
N LEU A 45 -1.01 1.47 12.11
CA LEU A 45 -1.87 0.32 12.35
C LEU A 45 -2.28 0.22 13.82
N ASP A 46 -1.35 0.44 14.75
CA ASP A 46 -1.64 0.48 16.19
C ASP A 46 -2.65 1.57 16.55
N HIS A 47 -2.59 2.71 15.87
CA HIS A 47 -3.58 3.77 16.04
C HIS A 47 -4.96 3.41 15.47
N LEU A 48 -5.02 2.62 14.40
CA LEU A 48 -6.26 2.25 13.71
C LEU A 48 -6.98 1.07 14.36
N LYS A 49 -6.28 0.15 15.04
CA LYS A 49 -6.82 -1.12 15.56
C LYS A 49 -8.11 -1.00 16.39
N ASN A 50 -8.31 0.12 17.08
CA ASN A 50 -9.49 0.36 17.94
C ASN A 50 -10.44 1.43 17.34
N LYS A 51 -10.22 1.89 16.12
CA LYS A 51 -10.96 3.02 15.51
C LYS A 51 -11.62 2.67 14.20
N VAL A 52 -11.27 1.53 13.64
CA VAL A 52 -11.78 1.04 12.37
C VAL A 52 -12.72 -0.12 12.64
N GLU A 53 -13.93 -0.03 12.12
CA GLU A 53 -14.92 -1.11 12.20
C GLU A 53 -14.42 -2.37 11.48
N ASN A 54 -14.73 -3.54 12.04
CA ASN A 54 -14.35 -4.84 11.48
C ASN A 54 -12.83 -5.04 11.31
N CYS A 55 -12.03 -4.31 12.10
CA CYS A 55 -10.59 -4.44 12.11
C CYS A 55 -10.12 -5.28 13.31
N PRO A 56 -9.16 -6.20 13.14
CA PRO A 56 -8.57 -6.92 14.27
C PRO A 56 -7.97 -5.99 15.31
N ASN A 57 -8.05 -6.40 16.58
CA ASN A 57 -7.50 -5.62 17.71
C ASN A 57 -5.97 -5.77 17.88
N ASP A 58 -5.30 -6.35 16.89
CA ASP A 58 -3.85 -6.52 16.90
C ASP A 58 -3.24 -6.21 15.54
N VAL A 59 -2.05 -5.61 15.54
CA VAL A 59 -1.32 -5.20 14.35
C VAL A 59 -0.92 -6.39 13.48
N LYS A 60 -0.61 -7.55 14.08
CA LYS A 60 -0.18 -8.75 13.35
C LYS A 60 -1.30 -9.27 12.42
N SER A 61 -2.51 -9.33 12.93
CA SER A 61 -3.68 -9.72 12.13
C SER A 61 -4.03 -8.66 11.08
N MET A 62 -3.96 -7.37 11.44
CA MET A 62 -4.16 -6.28 10.48
C MET A 62 -3.19 -6.34 9.30
N ARG A 63 -1.93 -6.70 9.52
CA ARG A 63 -0.91 -6.85 8.48
C ARG A 63 -1.20 -7.98 7.47
N ARG A 64 -2.14 -8.86 7.78
CA ARG A 64 -2.58 -9.97 6.92
C ARG A 64 -3.94 -9.74 6.26
N MET A 65 -4.57 -8.61 6.53
CA MET A 65 -5.82 -8.25 5.87
C MET A 65 -5.60 -7.99 4.38
N LYS A 66 -6.57 -8.35 3.58
CA LYS A 66 -6.57 -8.04 2.14
C LYS A 66 -6.53 -6.53 1.90
N TYR A 67 -7.31 -5.77 2.67
CA TYR A 67 -7.29 -4.32 2.77
C TYR A 67 -7.90 -3.89 4.11
N ILE A 68 -7.63 -2.65 4.51
CA ILE A 68 -8.23 -2.01 5.68
C ILE A 68 -9.10 -0.86 5.17
N HIS A 69 -10.40 -0.87 5.46
CA HIS A 69 -11.29 0.26 5.22
C HIS A 69 -11.20 1.23 6.40
N VAL A 70 -10.52 2.35 6.21
CA VAL A 70 -10.21 3.30 7.30
C VAL A 70 -11.40 4.16 7.65
N THR A 71 -11.99 4.84 6.66
CA THR A 71 -13.16 5.72 6.81
C THR A 71 -13.64 6.16 5.42
N HIS A 72 -14.92 6.50 5.28
CA HIS A 72 -15.51 7.03 4.03
C HIS A 72 -15.08 6.26 2.78
N ASN A 73 -14.19 6.85 1.98
CA ASN A 73 -13.61 6.25 0.77
C ASN A 73 -12.11 5.95 0.91
N LEU A 74 -11.54 6.00 2.13
CA LEU A 74 -10.12 5.77 2.38
C LEU A 74 -9.84 4.33 2.76
N TYR A 75 -8.89 3.73 2.06
CA TYR A 75 -8.44 2.34 2.24
C TYR A 75 -6.92 2.26 2.33
N ILE A 76 -6.44 1.23 3.03
CA ILE A 76 -5.02 0.87 3.10
C ILE A 76 -4.86 -0.57 2.59
N VAL A 77 -3.86 -0.78 1.74
CA VAL A 77 -3.37 -2.08 1.28
C VAL A 77 -1.90 -2.20 1.69
N LEU A 78 -1.54 -3.32 2.30
CA LEU A 78 -0.15 -3.64 2.61
C LEU A 78 0.38 -4.64 1.59
N THR A 79 1.69 -4.61 1.31
CA THR A 79 2.32 -5.65 0.50
C THR A 79 2.07 -7.02 1.14
N PRO A 80 1.77 -8.08 0.35
CA PRO A 80 1.33 -9.36 0.88
C PRO A 80 2.44 -10.06 1.66
N LEU A 81 2.09 -10.68 2.78
CA LEU A 81 2.97 -11.56 3.56
C LEU A 81 2.71 -13.03 3.17
N SER A 82 3.76 -13.79 2.90
CA SER A 82 3.68 -15.26 2.90
C SER A 82 3.72 -15.81 4.33
N GLU A 83 3.48 -17.12 4.49
CA GLU A 83 3.47 -17.74 5.83
C GLU A 83 4.82 -17.63 6.55
N SER A 84 5.92 -17.72 5.79
CA SER A 84 7.30 -17.71 6.31
C SER A 84 7.93 -16.33 6.38
N VAL A 85 7.33 -15.32 5.74
CA VAL A 85 7.91 -13.97 5.63
C VAL A 85 7.19 -13.01 6.58
N ARG A 86 7.97 -12.29 7.39
CA ARG A 86 7.46 -11.34 8.39
C ARG A 86 7.35 -9.92 7.89
N GLU A 87 8.12 -9.56 6.88
CA GLU A 87 8.15 -8.22 6.30
C GLU A 87 8.32 -8.29 4.79
N THR A 88 7.63 -7.43 4.06
CA THR A 88 7.73 -7.30 2.59
C THR A 88 7.71 -5.84 2.19
N SER A 89 8.44 -5.54 1.14
CA SER A 89 8.40 -4.26 0.41
C SER A 89 7.84 -4.47 -1.00
N MET A 90 7.61 -3.40 -1.73
CA MET A 90 7.16 -3.47 -3.13
C MET A 90 8.16 -4.20 -4.02
N GLU A 91 9.46 -4.05 -3.73
CA GLU A 91 10.50 -4.71 -4.49
C GLU A 91 10.47 -6.24 -4.34
N ASP A 92 10.03 -6.75 -3.19
CA ASP A 92 9.92 -8.20 -2.94
C ASP A 92 8.84 -8.88 -3.77
N LEU A 93 8.02 -8.12 -4.50
CA LEU A 93 6.99 -8.63 -5.41
C LEU A 93 7.54 -8.94 -6.81
N PHE A 94 8.75 -8.50 -7.13
CA PHE A 94 9.43 -8.89 -8.36
C PHE A 94 10.06 -10.28 -8.24
N SER A 95 10.18 -10.95 -9.36
CA SER A 95 10.85 -12.25 -9.39
C SER A 95 12.36 -12.13 -9.12
N PRO A 96 13.01 -13.19 -8.64
CA PRO A 96 14.45 -13.20 -8.42
C PRO A 96 15.26 -12.79 -9.65
N GLU A 97 14.82 -13.16 -10.85
CA GLU A 97 15.47 -12.81 -12.11
C GLU A 97 15.49 -11.30 -12.32
N VAL A 98 14.43 -10.61 -11.94
CA VAL A 98 14.33 -9.14 -12.05
C VAL A 98 15.19 -8.46 -11.00
N LEU A 99 15.16 -8.97 -9.75
CA LEU A 99 15.96 -8.42 -8.66
C LEU A 99 17.48 -8.60 -8.88
N ASN A 100 17.87 -9.65 -9.59
CA ASN A 100 19.28 -9.96 -9.89
C ASN A 100 19.81 -9.28 -11.18
N ILE A 101 19.02 -8.40 -11.82
CA ILE A 101 19.53 -7.65 -12.97
C ILE A 101 20.68 -6.75 -12.55
N THR A 102 21.83 -6.90 -13.21
CA THR A 102 22.99 -6.03 -12.99
C THR A 102 22.95 -4.82 -13.93
N LEU A 103 23.41 -3.67 -13.45
CA LEU A 103 23.59 -2.45 -14.23
C LEU A 103 25.03 -1.98 -14.12
N ASN A 104 25.78 -2.00 -15.24
CA ASN A 104 27.19 -1.64 -15.28
C ASN A 104 28.03 -2.40 -14.23
N GLY A 105 27.74 -3.71 -14.05
CA GLY A 105 28.42 -4.57 -13.09
C GLY A 105 27.96 -4.41 -11.62
N LYS A 106 27.00 -3.52 -11.33
CA LYS A 106 26.47 -3.31 -9.98
C LYS A 106 25.20 -4.14 -9.75
N TYR A 107 24.96 -4.52 -8.51
CA TYR A 107 23.80 -5.30 -8.07
C TYR A 107 22.76 -4.41 -7.38
N PHE A 108 21.49 -4.84 -7.42
CA PHE A 108 20.43 -4.16 -6.69
C PHE A 108 20.57 -4.39 -5.17
N ASN A 109 20.58 -3.31 -4.40
CA ASN A 109 20.42 -3.35 -2.95
C ASN A 109 19.23 -2.45 -2.54
N LYS A 110 18.23 -3.04 -1.86
CA LYS A 110 17.06 -2.32 -1.39
C LYS A 110 17.28 -1.55 -0.09
N ALA A 111 18.37 -1.74 0.61
CA ALA A 111 18.73 -0.99 1.83
C ALA A 111 19.09 0.46 1.51
N ASN A 112 19.20 1.30 2.53
CA ASN A 112 19.55 2.71 2.35
C ASN A 112 21.07 2.97 2.43
N ASP A 113 21.84 1.97 2.79
CA ASP A 113 23.30 2.00 3.01
C ASP A 113 24.07 1.30 1.87
N GLN A 114 23.67 1.56 0.61
CA GLN A 114 24.31 0.95 -0.55
C GLN A 114 25.80 1.33 -0.62
N ASP A 115 26.64 0.33 -0.95
CA ASP A 115 27.97 0.57 -1.50
C ASP A 115 27.84 1.02 -2.96
N THR A 116 28.03 2.32 -3.19
CA THR A 116 27.86 2.91 -4.52
C THR A 116 28.86 2.43 -5.56
N GLU A 117 29.92 1.71 -5.19
CA GLU A 117 30.86 1.10 -6.13
C GLU A 117 30.32 -0.21 -6.70
N THR A 118 29.65 -1.01 -5.89
CA THR A 118 29.20 -2.37 -6.24
C THR A 118 27.68 -2.50 -6.34
N GLU A 119 26.91 -1.52 -5.85
CA GLU A 119 25.47 -1.61 -5.71
C GLU A 119 24.72 -0.42 -6.32
N TYR A 120 23.44 -0.61 -6.64
CA TYR A 120 22.54 0.46 -7.04
C TYR A 120 21.22 0.44 -6.24
N SER A 121 20.65 1.64 -6.06
CA SER A 121 19.54 1.91 -5.16
C SER A 121 18.17 1.57 -5.75
N LYS A 122 17.11 1.60 -4.89
CA LYS A 122 15.69 1.51 -5.28
C LYS A 122 15.31 2.52 -6.36
N HIS A 123 15.81 3.75 -6.31
CA HIS A 123 15.56 4.76 -7.34
C HIS A 123 16.09 4.33 -8.71
N ILE A 124 17.31 3.82 -8.75
CA ILE A 124 17.92 3.30 -10.00
C ILE A 124 17.16 2.05 -10.48
N PHE A 125 16.82 1.13 -9.56
CA PHE A 125 16.00 -0.04 -9.88
C PHE A 125 14.68 0.37 -10.55
N SER A 126 13.91 1.25 -9.93
CA SER A 126 12.61 1.67 -10.45
C SER A 126 12.70 2.36 -11.81
N THR A 127 13.76 3.16 -12.04
CA THR A 127 13.90 3.94 -13.29
C THR A 127 14.59 3.18 -14.40
N LYS A 128 15.65 2.41 -14.11
CA LYS A 128 16.47 1.74 -15.12
C LYS A 128 16.12 0.28 -15.37
N VAL A 129 15.54 -0.38 -14.37
CA VAL A 129 15.08 -1.76 -14.53
C VAL A 129 13.59 -1.78 -14.82
N VAL A 130 12.77 -1.30 -13.88
CA VAL A 130 11.31 -1.45 -13.99
C VAL A 130 10.75 -0.61 -15.13
N ARG A 131 11.02 0.69 -15.16
CA ARG A 131 10.47 1.59 -16.19
C ARG A 131 11.04 1.29 -17.59
N ASP A 132 12.37 1.19 -17.71
CA ASP A 132 13.02 1.10 -19.02
C ASP A 132 12.91 -0.30 -19.64
N LYS A 133 12.71 -1.36 -18.82
CA LYS A 133 12.57 -2.76 -19.27
C LYS A 133 11.18 -3.35 -19.03
N ASN A 134 10.17 -2.55 -18.75
CA ASN A 134 8.83 -2.98 -18.33
C ASN A 134 8.16 -4.05 -19.21
N ARG A 135 8.45 -4.08 -20.51
CA ARG A 135 7.88 -5.06 -21.46
C ARG A 135 8.35 -6.50 -21.22
N ASN A 136 9.46 -6.67 -20.51
CA ASN A 136 10.09 -7.96 -20.23
C ASN A 136 10.00 -8.36 -18.77
N ILE A 137 9.28 -7.59 -17.94
CA ILE A 137 9.14 -7.85 -16.50
C ILE A 137 7.83 -8.59 -16.25
N ASP A 138 7.92 -9.69 -15.49
CA ASP A 138 6.74 -10.39 -14.96
C ASP A 138 6.25 -9.69 -13.69
N PHE A 139 5.02 -9.17 -13.74
CA PHE A 139 4.35 -8.51 -12.61
C PHE A 139 3.39 -9.44 -11.85
N LYS A 140 3.47 -10.76 -12.03
CA LYS A 140 2.56 -11.71 -11.36
C LYS A 140 2.60 -11.61 -9.83
N GLY A 141 3.74 -11.27 -9.25
CA GLY A 141 3.87 -11.06 -7.79
C GLY A 141 3.01 -9.92 -7.25
N PHE A 142 2.59 -8.98 -8.11
CA PHE A 142 1.70 -7.88 -7.75
C PHE A 142 0.21 -8.26 -7.75
N LYS A 143 -0.15 -9.47 -8.23
CA LYS A 143 -1.53 -9.91 -8.31
C LYS A 143 -2.32 -9.72 -7.00
N PRO A 144 -1.80 -10.04 -5.81
CA PRO A 144 -2.54 -9.84 -4.56
C PRO A 144 -2.91 -8.37 -4.30
N ILE A 145 -2.05 -7.41 -4.70
CA ILE A 145 -2.34 -5.98 -4.61
C ILE A 145 -3.48 -5.60 -5.57
N PHE A 146 -3.43 -6.06 -6.83
CA PHE A 146 -4.50 -5.82 -7.79
C PHE A 146 -5.83 -6.45 -7.36
N ASP A 147 -5.80 -7.67 -6.82
CA ASP A 147 -6.98 -8.34 -6.26
C ASP A 147 -7.57 -7.56 -5.06
N ALA A 148 -6.71 -6.90 -4.25
CA ALA A 148 -7.15 -6.04 -3.16
C ALA A 148 -7.79 -4.76 -3.69
N ILE A 149 -7.19 -4.11 -4.68
CA ILE A 149 -7.73 -2.90 -5.34
C ILE A 149 -9.11 -3.19 -5.95
N GLU A 150 -9.25 -4.30 -6.67
CA GLU A 150 -10.54 -4.72 -7.25
C GLU A 150 -11.61 -4.93 -6.17
N ALA A 151 -11.25 -5.59 -5.06
CA ALA A 151 -12.16 -5.80 -3.94
C ALA A 151 -12.58 -4.47 -3.28
N ILE A 152 -11.64 -3.51 -3.14
CA ILE A 152 -11.92 -2.17 -2.62
C ILE A 152 -12.92 -1.43 -3.52
N ILE A 153 -12.71 -1.46 -4.83
CA ILE A 153 -13.60 -0.80 -5.80
C ILE A 153 -15.03 -1.35 -5.66
N LYS A 154 -15.18 -2.69 -5.62
CA LYS A 154 -16.47 -3.35 -5.43
C LYS A 154 -17.13 -2.95 -4.10
N HIS A 155 -16.37 -3.05 -3.00
CA HIS A 155 -16.86 -2.67 -1.66
C HIS A 155 -17.31 -1.21 -1.62
N TYR A 156 -16.52 -0.29 -2.19
CA TYR A 156 -16.88 1.12 -2.21
C TYR A 156 -18.14 1.41 -3.04
N GLN A 157 -18.32 0.73 -4.18
CA GLN A 157 -19.52 0.83 -5.00
C GLN A 157 -20.78 0.38 -4.23
N GLU A 158 -20.68 -0.70 -3.45
CA GLU A 158 -21.78 -1.19 -2.60
C GLU A 158 -22.12 -0.19 -1.48
N LEU A 159 -21.11 0.36 -0.81
CA LEU A 159 -21.30 1.42 0.20
C LEU A 159 -21.96 2.66 -0.39
N SER A 160 -21.56 3.07 -1.58
CA SER A 160 -22.13 4.25 -2.25
C SER A 160 -23.59 4.06 -2.62
N LYS A 161 -23.97 2.87 -3.11
CA LYS A 161 -25.37 2.52 -3.39
C LYS A 161 -26.22 2.55 -2.11
N SER A 162 -25.73 1.97 -1.02
CA SER A 162 -26.45 1.95 0.26
C SER A 162 -26.68 3.35 0.83
N ARG A 163 -25.72 4.28 0.65
CA ARG A 163 -25.86 5.69 1.08
C ARG A 163 -26.93 6.43 0.28
N ILE A 164 -27.03 6.20 -1.03
CA ILE A 164 -28.05 6.82 -1.88
C ILE A 164 -29.45 6.37 -1.44
N ILE A 165 -29.65 5.08 -1.18
CA ILE A 165 -30.93 4.53 -0.74
C ILE A 165 -31.36 5.12 0.61
N ASN A 166 -30.42 5.29 1.54
CA ASN A 166 -30.71 5.85 2.86
C ASN A 166 -31.01 7.37 2.84
N LYS A 167 -30.49 8.11 1.86
CA LYS A 167 -30.81 9.54 1.66
C LYS A 167 -32.18 9.75 0.99
N ALA A 168 -32.72 8.76 0.31
CA ALA A 168 -34.02 8.84 -0.40
C ALA A 168 -35.23 8.43 0.47
N ARG A 169 -34.98 8.01 1.71
CA ARG A 169 -36.00 7.72 2.75
C ARG A 169 -36.04 8.85 3.76
#